data_01f3fbdb54d3d778522173819c3e4e6d
#
_entry.id   01f3fbdb54d3d778522173819c3e4e6d
#
_cell.length_a   1.000
_cell.length_b   1.000
_cell.length_c   1.000
_cell.angle_alpha   90.00
_cell.angle_beta   90.00
_cell.angle_gamma   90.00
#
_symmetry.space_group_name_H-M   'P 1'
#
loop_
_entity.id
_entity.type
_entity.pdbx_description
1 polymer ?
#
loop_
_entity_poly.entity_id
_entity_poly.type
_entity_poly.pdbx_seq_one_letter_code
_entity_poly.pdbx_strand_id
1 'polypeptide(L)'
;MTDVVVLGAGLAGLSAARDLARGGADVLVLEARPRVGGRVEAMTLPDGRTLQLGGEVVGRAHTAYLELLDELGLTVVPSYVADPGEISWGLQEGVFVGDDAPWMTAEERADAERIDRLFAALAGEIDPEDPWSHPDAARLDELSLGAWLRLQGALPAVRRRHALASLSLSCDG
;
A
#
# COMPACT_ATOMS: atom_id res chain seq x y z
N MET A 1 -9.56 11.80 -35.57
CA MET A 1 -8.13 12.07 -35.28
C MET A 1 -7.98 11.95 -33.78
N THR A 2 -7.10 11.09 -33.28
CA THR A 2 -6.95 10.88 -31.83
C THR A 2 -6.54 12.18 -31.14
N ASP A 3 -7.32 12.60 -30.16
CA ASP A 3 -7.08 13.82 -29.39
C ASP A 3 -6.05 13.59 -28.28
N VAL A 4 -6.13 12.41 -27.62
CA VAL A 4 -5.27 12.07 -26.48
C VAL A 4 -4.76 10.63 -26.60
N VAL A 5 -3.48 10.44 -26.33
CA VAL A 5 -2.87 9.12 -26.19
C VAL A 5 -2.51 8.88 -24.73
N VAL A 6 -3.05 7.81 -24.15
CA VAL A 6 -2.75 7.36 -22.77
C VAL A 6 -1.75 6.21 -22.83
N LEU A 7 -0.63 6.35 -22.16
CA LEU A 7 0.39 5.29 -22.10
C LEU A 7 0.20 4.46 -20.81
N GLY A 8 -0.11 3.17 -21.04
CA GLY A 8 -0.35 2.18 -19.99
C GLY A 8 -1.84 1.97 -19.68
N ALA A 9 -2.25 0.69 -19.77
CA ALA A 9 -3.62 0.25 -19.45
C ALA A 9 -3.70 -0.34 -18.03
N GLY A 10 -2.99 0.26 -17.07
CA GLY A 10 -3.21 0.04 -15.64
C GLY A 10 -4.43 0.81 -15.15
N LEU A 11 -4.78 0.67 -13.89
CA LEU A 11 -5.98 1.29 -13.29
C LEU A 11 -6.03 2.81 -13.52
N ALA A 12 -4.92 3.50 -13.26
CA ALA A 12 -4.83 4.96 -13.46
C ALA A 12 -5.03 5.37 -14.93
N GLY A 13 -4.35 4.69 -15.86
CA GLY A 13 -4.47 5.00 -17.28
C GLY A 13 -5.87 4.71 -17.83
N LEU A 14 -6.49 3.61 -17.42
CA LEU A 14 -7.86 3.28 -17.84
C LEU A 14 -8.89 4.24 -17.24
N SER A 15 -8.71 4.68 -15.98
CA SER A 15 -9.57 5.69 -15.36
C SER A 15 -9.45 7.03 -16.08
N ALA A 16 -8.24 7.48 -16.36
CA ALA A 16 -8.02 8.71 -17.12
C ALA A 16 -8.63 8.63 -18.53
N ALA A 17 -8.40 7.53 -19.25
CA ALA A 17 -8.96 7.32 -20.58
C ALA A 17 -10.49 7.33 -20.59
N ARG A 18 -11.11 6.69 -19.58
CA ARG A 18 -12.56 6.68 -19.40
C ARG A 18 -13.11 8.09 -19.19
N ASP A 19 -12.49 8.86 -18.32
CA ASP A 19 -12.99 10.20 -17.98
C ASP A 19 -12.81 11.17 -19.15
N LEU A 20 -11.69 11.07 -19.87
CA LEU A 20 -11.46 11.82 -21.10
C LEU A 20 -12.48 11.49 -22.20
N ALA A 21 -12.75 10.19 -22.39
CA ALA A 21 -13.74 9.73 -23.37
C ALA A 21 -15.17 10.18 -22.99
N ARG A 22 -15.51 10.19 -21.70
CA ARG A 22 -16.76 10.77 -21.20
C ARG A 22 -16.86 12.27 -21.44
N GLY A 23 -15.72 12.96 -21.40
CA GLY A 23 -15.61 14.36 -21.77
C GLY A 23 -15.67 14.62 -23.27
N GLY A 24 -15.81 13.57 -24.10
CA GLY A 24 -15.96 13.67 -25.56
C GLY A 24 -14.65 13.62 -26.35
N ALA A 25 -13.52 13.35 -25.72
CA ALA A 25 -12.25 13.22 -26.41
C ALA A 25 -12.13 11.85 -27.15
N ASP A 26 -11.51 11.83 -28.32
CA ASP A 26 -11.09 10.61 -28.99
C ASP A 26 -9.78 10.11 -28.37
N VAL A 27 -9.85 9.03 -27.61
CA VAL A 27 -8.75 8.54 -26.77
C VAL A 27 -8.19 7.23 -27.29
N LEU A 28 -6.86 7.15 -27.40
CA LEU A 28 -6.13 5.91 -27.69
C LEU A 28 -5.32 5.49 -26.45
N VAL A 29 -5.53 4.26 -25.98
CA VAL A 29 -4.72 3.68 -24.90
C VAL A 29 -3.70 2.72 -25.50
N LEU A 30 -2.42 2.89 -25.18
CA LEU A 30 -1.33 2.01 -25.57
C LEU A 30 -0.81 1.26 -24.35
N GLU A 31 -0.78 -0.08 -24.44
CA GLU A 31 -0.25 -0.97 -23.39
C GLU A 31 0.90 -1.80 -23.95
N ALA A 32 2.00 -1.87 -23.20
CA ALA A 32 3.20 -2.61 -23.61
C ALA A 32 3.09 -4.12 -23.39
N ARG A 33 2.23 -4.56 -22.48
CA ARG A 33 1.99 -5.99 -22.18
C ARG A 33 0.79 -6.51 -22.98
N PRO A 34 0.68 -7.82 -23.18
CA PRO A 34 -0.49 -8.43 -23.85
C PRO A 34 -1.73 -8.51 -22.92
N ARG A 35 -1.79 -7.70 -21.85
CA ARG A 35 -2.89 -7.62 -20.90
C ARG A 35 -3.06 -6.24 -20.33
N VAL A 36 -4.25 -5.91 -19.90
CA VAL A 36 -4.58 -4.71 -19.11
C VAL A 36 -4.42 -4.96 -17.60
N GLY A 37 -4.63 -3.94 -16.77
CA GLY A 37 -4.69 -4.02 -15.30
C GLY A 37 -3.40 -3.57 -14.60
N GLY A 38 -2.23 -3.69 -15.26
CA GLY A 38 -0.96 -3.29 -14.64
C GLY A 38 -0.65 -4.12 -13.40
N ARG A 39 -0.60 -3.48 -12.21
CA ARG A 39 -0.39 -4.11 -10.91
C ARG A 39 -1.64 -4.83 -10.36
N VAL A 40 -2.81 -4.53 -10.89
CA VAL A 40 -4.03 -5.31 -10.63
C VAL A 40 -4.02 -6.47 -11.62
N GLU A 41 -3.85 -7.66 -11.12
CA GLU A 41 -3.74 -8.86 -11.94
C GLU A 41 -4.50 -10.03 -11.31
N ALA A 42 -5.23 -10.74 -12.15
CA ALA A 42 -5.88 -11.98 -11.76
C ALA A 42 -5.54 -13.10 -12.77
N MET A 43 -5.46 -14.30 -12.26
CA MET A 43 -5.22 -15.51 -13.07
C MET A 43 -6.30 -16.53 -12.79
N THR A 44 -6.85 -17.13 -13.85
CA THR A 44 -7.79 -18.24 -13.70
C THR A 44 -7.03 -19.56 -13.70
N LEU A 45 -7.21 -20.36 -12.67
CA LEU A 45 -6.64 -21.70 -12.55
C LEU A 45 -7.39 -22.70 -13.45
N PRO A 46 -6.78 -23.87 -13.76
CA PRO A 46 -7.42 -24.91 -14.56
C PRO A 46 -8.73 -25.44 -13.99
N ASP A 47 -8.94 -25.32 -12.67
CA ASP A 47 -10.18 -25.72 -11.99
C ASP A 47 -11.25 -24.62 -11.97
N GLY A 48 -11.01 -23.48 -12.65
CA GLY A 48 -11.94 -22.37 -12.76
C GLY A 48 -11.87 -21.36 -11.61
N ARG A 49 -11.06 -21.58 -10.56
CA ARG A 49 -10.85 -20.59 -9.50
C ARG A 49 -10.02 -19.42 -10.01
N THR A 50 -10.29 -18.24 -9.51
CA THR A 50 -9.49 -17.03 -9.78
C THR A 50 -8.54 -16.79 -8.62
N LEU A 51 -7.25 -16.62 -8.95
CA LEU A 51 -6.23 -16.11 -8.04
C LEU A 51 -6.03 -14.62 -8.34
N GLN A 52 -6.00 -13.84 -7.29
CA GLN A 52 -5.55 -12.45 -7.34
C GLN A 52 -4.03 -12.44 -7.15
N LEU A 53 -3.31 -11.81 -8.07
CA LEU A 53 -1.85 -11.72 -8.06
C LEU A 53 -1.37 -10.32 -7.66
N GLY A 54 -2.27 -9.37 -7.51
CA GLY A 54 -2.00 -8.02 -7.07
C GLY A 54 -3.24 -7.15 -7.02
N GLY A 55 -3.21 -6.11 -6.18
CA GLY A 55 -4.30 -5.17 -6.01
C GLY A 55 -5.54 -5.75 -5.31
N GLU A 56 -5.38 -6.83 -4.56
CA GLU A 56 -6.48 -7.58 -3.96
C GLU A 56 -7.03 -6.96 -2.66
N VAL A 57 -6.19 -6.21 -1.94
CA VAL A 57 -6.58 -5.63 -0.65
C VAL A 57 -7.03 -4.18 -0.84
N VAL A 58 -8.30 -3.93 -0.55
CA VAL A 58 -8.92 -2.60 -0.64
C VAL A 58 -9.33 -2.13 0.75
N GLY A 59 -8.72 -1.04 1.22
CA GLY A 59 -9.06 -0.42 2.49
C GLY A 59 -10.15 0.66 2.35
N ARG A 60 -10.77 1.02 3.46
CA ARG A 60 -11.83 2.05 3.50
C ARG A 60 -11.34 3.44 3.06
N ALA A 61 -10.03 3.70 3.15
CA ALA A 61 -9.43 4.95 2.72
C ALA A 61 -9.27 5.07 1.19
N HIS A 62 -9.44 3.96 0.44
CA HIS A 62 -9.35 3.97 -1.01
C HIS A 62 -10.67 4.43 -1.65
N THR A 63 -11.13 5.64 -1.31
CA THR A 63 -12.46 6.16 -1.66
C THR A 63 -12.72 6.17 -3.16
N ALA A 64 -11.77 6.71 -3.96
CA ALA A 64 -11.90 6.75 -5.41
C ALA A 64 -11.98 5.35 -6.05
N TYR A 65 -11.31 4.36 -5.45
CA TYR A 65 -11.38 2.97 -5.91
C TYR A 65 -12.75 2.35 -5.57
N LEU A 66 -13.25 2.60 -4.37
CA LEU A 66 -14.57 2.12 -3.94
C LEU A 66 -15.70 2.74 -4.77
N GLU A 67 -15.61 4.03 -5.10
CA GLU A 67 -16.53 4.71 -6.00
C GLU A 67 -16.53 4.08 -7.40
N LEU A 68 -15.34 3.75 -7.92
CA LEU A 68 -15.20 3.06 -9.20
C LEU A 68 -15.83 1.66 -9.17
N LEU A 69 -15.65 0.91 -8.10
CA LEU A 69 -16.29 -0.41 -7.94
C LEU A 69 -17.81 -0.29 -7.93
N ASP A 70 -18.37 0.66 -7.18
CA ASP A 70 -19.81 0.91 -7.12
C ASP A 70 -20.36 1.27 -8.50
N GLU A 71 -19.70 2.17 -9.21
CA GLU A 71 -20.05 2.56 -10.57
C GLU A 71 -20.07 1.37 -11.55
N LEU A 72 -19.14 0.42 -11.39
CA LEU A 72 -19.05 -0.78 -12.21
C LEU A 72 -19.98 -1.91 -11.73
N GLY A 73 -20.71 -1.72 -10.63
CA GLY A 73 -21.56 -2.74 -10.01
C GLY A 73 -20.76 -3.90 -9.40
N LEU A 74 -19.51 -3.64 -9.02
CA LEU A 74 -18.62 -4.62 -8.39
C LEU A 74 -18.70 -4.50 -6.86
N THR A 75 -18.58 -5.62 -6.17
CA THR A 75 -18.61 -5.67 -4.71
C THR A 75 -17.28 -6.15 -4.15
N VAL A 76 -16.89 -5.59 -3.01
CA VAL A 76 -15.78 -6.12 -2.21
C VAL A 76 -16.33 -7.16 -1.24
N VAL A 77 -15.50 -8.17 -0.99
CA VAL A 77 -15.75 -9.15 0.06
C VAL A 77 -14.76 -8.90 1.19
N PRO A 78 -15.12 -9.19 2.45
CA PRO A 78 -14.15 -9.14 3.53
C PRO A 78 -12.92 -9.96 3.14
N SER A 79 -11.74 -9.35 3.20
CA SER A 79 -10.51 -10.11 3.02
C SER A 79 -10.42 -11.13 4.15
N TYR A 80 -9.77 -12.24 3.85
CA TYR A 80 -9.60 -13.36 4.74
C TYR A 80 -8.99 -12.95 6.10
N VAL A 81 -9.85 -12.62 7.04
CA VAL A 81 -9.57 -12.61 8.48
C VAL A 81 -10.84 -13.09 9.16
N ALA A 82 -11.24 -14.31 8.85
CA ALA A 82 -12.43 -14.90 9.46
C ALA A 82 -12.25 -15.22 10.94
N ASP A 83 -11.01 -15.42 11.35
CA ASP A 83 -10.60 -15.54 12.74
C ASP A 83 -9.30 -14.76 12.84
N PRO A 84 -9.09 -13.84 13.79
CA PRO A 84 -7.78 -13.30 14.07
C PRO A 84 -6.92 -14.47 14.57
N GLY A 85 -6.56 -15.33 13.64
CA GLY A 85 -5.64 -16.41 13.86
C GLY A 85 -4.32 -15.84 14.35
N GLU A 86 -3.53 -16.67 14.95
CA GLU A 86 -2.22 -16.30 15.42
C GLU A 86 -1.38 -15.75 14.27
N ILE A 87 -0.91 -14.54 14.40
CA ILE A 87 0.06 -13.95 13.46
C ILE A 87 1.37 -14.71 13.64
N SER A 88 1.91 -15.24 12.55
CA SER A 88 3.20 -15.90 12.54
C SER A 88 4.26 -15.02 11.89
N TRP A 89 5.38 -14.87 12.59
CA TRP A 89 6.52 -14.08 12.13
C TRP A 89 7.69 -15.03 11.84
N GLY A 90 8.02 -15.20 10.56
CA GLY A 90 9.20 -15.99 10.13
C GLY A 90 10.45 -15.11 10.17
N LEU A 91 11.34 -15.38 11.13
CA LEU A 91 12.62 -14.69 11.29
C LEU A 91 13.76 -15.69 11.15
N GLN A 92 15.00 -15.19 11.00
CA GLN A 92 16.18 -16.07 10.96
C GLN A 92 16.34 -16.91 12.22
N GLU A 93 15.91 -16.37 13.37
CA GLU A 93 16.00 -17.02 14.68
C GLU A 93 14.90 -18.06 14.90
N GLY A 94 13.87 -18.10 14.06
CA GLY A 94 12.77 -19.04 14.17
C GLY A 94 11.41 -18.43 13.82
N VAL A 95 10.37 -19.20 14.12
CA VAL A 95 8.98 -18.73 13.95
C VAL A 95 8.45 -18.30 15.32
N PHE A 96 7.96 -17.09 15.38
CA PHE A 96 7.31 -16.53 16.55
C PHE A 96 5.82 -16.37 16.27
N VAL A 97 4.99 -16.71 17.25
CA VAL A 97 3.54 -16.65 17.13
C VAL A 97 2.98 -15.66 18.14
N GLY A 98 2.12 -14.79 17.71
CA GLY A 98 1.47 -13.77 18.53
C GLY A 98 1.36 -12.42 17.85
N ASP A 99 0.58 -11.56 18.47
CA ASP A 99 0.37 -10.19 17.98
C ASP A 99 1.59 -9.31 18.25
N ASP A 100 1.77 -8.32 17.37
CA ASP A 100 2.69 -7.20 17.51
C ASP A 100 4.12 -7.56 18.01
N ALA A 101 4.87 -8.22 17.15
CA ALA A 101 6.29 -8.52 17.37
C ALA A 101 6.56 -9.28 18.70
N PRO A 102 6.08 -10.52 18.84
CA PRO A 102 6.18 -11.31 20.08
C PRO A 102 7.62 -11.61 20.53
N TRP A 103 8.61 -11.43 19.64
CA TRP A 103 10.04 -11.56 19.97
C TRP A 103 10.62 -10.38 20.75
N MET A 104 9.89 -9.26 20.87
CA MET A 104 10.40 -8.05 21.52
C MET A 104 10.30 -8.16 23.04
N THR A 105 11.32 -7.66 23.72
CA THR A 105 11.32 -7.45 25.17
C THR A 105 10.35 -6.35 25.58
N ALA A 106 10.07 -6.22 26.89
CA ALA A 106 9.23 -5.14 27.41
C ALA A 106 9.85 -3.74 27.12
N GLU A 107 11.17 -3.61 27.21
CA GLU A 107 11.88 -2.37 26.89
C GLU A 107 11.75 -2.01 25.42
N GLU A 108 11.93 -2.97 24.52
CA GLU A 108 11.79 -2.77 23.09
C GLU A 108 10.35 -2.43 22.69
N ARG A 109 9.34 -3.01 23.35
CA ARG A 109 7.93 -2.64 23.15
C ARG A 109 7.65 -1.19 23.60
N ALA A 110 8.17 -0.80 24.76
CA ALA A 110 8.02 0.58 25.23
C ALA A 110 8.68 1.59 24.28
N ASP A 111 9.82 1.23 23.69
CA ASP A 111 10.48 2.06 22.68
C ASP A 111 9.67 2.08 21.36
N ALA A 112 9.09 0.95 20.93
CA ALA A 112 8.20 0.89 19.79
C ALA A 112 7.00 1.83 19.95
N GLU A 113 6.32 1.78 21.09
CA GLU A 113 5.22 2.69 21.40
C GLU A 113 5.65 4.17 21.41
N ARG A 114 6.87 4.47 21.90
CA ARG A 114 7.42 5.83 21.84
C ARG A 114 7.61 6.26 20.38
N ILE A 115 8.19 5.43 19.55
CA ILE A 115 8.43 5.70 18.13
C ILE A 115 7.09 5.84 17.38
N ASP A 116 6.13 4.97 17.63
CA ASP A 116 4.80 5.05 17.01
C ASP A 116 4.09 6.38 17.36
N ARG A 117 4.22 6.86 18.62
CA ARG A 117 3.70 8.17 19.00
C ARG A 117 4.39 9.33 18.29
N LEU A 118 5.71 9.29 18.16
CA LEU A 118 6.47 10.32 17.42
C LEU A 118 6.08 10.34 15.93
N PHE A 119 5.92 9.16 15.34
CA PHE A 119 5.50 9.03 13.95
C PHE A 119 4.07 9.57 13.74
N ALA A 120 3.14 9.20 14.62
CA ALA A 120 1.76 9.68 14.58
C ALA A 120 1.68 11.21 14.77
N ALA A 121 2.48 11.78 15.66
CA ALA A 121 2.55 13.21 15.85
C ALA A 121 3.01 13.93 14.57
N LEU A 122 4.12 13.48 13.99
CA LEU A 122 4.64 14.03 12.73
C LEU A 122 3.62 13.89 11.58
N ALA A 123 3.00 12.71 11.46
CA ALA A 123 1.97 12.48 10.44
C ALA A 123 0.75 13.40 10.61
N GLY A 124 0.40 13.74 11.85
CA GLY A 124 -0.69 14.68 12.16
C GLY A 124 -0.38 16.14 11.82
N GLU A 125 0.87 16.50 11.63
CA GLU A 125 1.30 17.85 11.25
C GLU A 125 1.31 18.05 9.71
N ILE A 126 1.24 16.96 8.94
CA ILE A 126 1.33 16.99 7.48
C ILE A 126 -0.08 16.97 6.88
N ASP A 127 -0.40 17.96 6.05
CA ASP A 127 -1.62 17.94 5.25
C ASP A 127 -1.49 16.88 4.13
N PRO A 128 -2.31 15.83 4.10
CA PRO A 128 -2.23 14.81 3.08
C PRO A 128 -2.57 15.33 1.66
N GLU A 129 -3.34 16.41 1.55
CA GLU A 129 -3.70 17.03 0.26
C GLU A 129 -2.61 18.01 -0.24
N ASP A 130 -1.82 18.56 0.68
CA ASP A 130 -0.68 19.44 0.35
C ASP A 130 0.52 19.18 1.26
N PRO A 131 1.17 18.01 1.15
CA PRO A 131 2.27 17.62 2.02
C PRO A 131 3.49 18.54 1.91
N TRP A 132 3.65 19.24 0.79
CA TRP A 132 4.74 20.18 0.58
C TRP A 132 4.57 21.51 1.32
N SER A 133 3.39 21.79 1.86
CA SER A 133 3.16 22.95 2.72
C SER A 133 3.82 22.83 4.09
N HIS A 134 4.22 21.61 4.51
CA HIS A 134 4.91 21.40 5.78
C HIS A 134 6.30 22.07 5.78
N PRO A 135 6.68 22.82 6.83
CA PRO A 135 7.96 23.56 6.87
C PRO A 135 9.19 22.69 6.64
N ASP A 136 9.14 21.44 7.08
CA ASP A 136 10.22 20.47 6.98
C ASP A 136 10.06 19.50 5.80
N ALA A 137 9.12 19.72 4.86
CA ALA A 137 8.80 18.78 3.79
C ALA A 137 10.02 18.31 3.02
N ALA A 138 10.86 19.25 2.54
CA ALA A 138 12.07 18.91 1.79
C ALA A 138 13.06 18.04 2.60
N ARG A 139 13.25 18.35 3.89
CA ARG A 139 14.12 17.55 4.78
C ARG A 139 13.55 16.15 5.03
N LEU A 140 12.24 16.04 5.16
CA LEU A 140 11.58 14.74 5.36
C LEU A 140 11.62 13.89 4.11
N ASP A 141 11.47 14.47 2.93
CA ASP A 141 11.53 13.79 1.64
C ASP A 141 12.94 13.19 1.37
N GLU A 142 14.00 13.85 1.83
CA GLU A 142 15.38 13.34 1.74
C GLU A 142 15.68 12.20 2.73
N LEU A 143 14.82 11.96 3.72
CA LEU A 143 15.05 10.95 4.75
C LEU A 143 14.37 9.62 4.40
N SER A 144 15.15 8.54 4.34
CA SER A 144 14.52 7.21 4.42
C SER A 144 13.93 6.98 5.81
N LEU A 145 12.86 6.15 5.90
CA LEU A 145 12.29 5.74 7.18
C LEU A 145 13.35 5.16 8.12
N GLY A 146 14.26 4.35 7.61
CA GLY A 146 15.37 3.80 8.41
C GLY A 146 16.33 4.87 8.94
N ALA A 147 16.57 5.96 8.19
CA ALA A 147 17.37 7.09 8.66
C ALA A 147 16.61 7.87 9.75
N TRP A 148 15.32 8.15 9.54
CA TRP A 148 14.48 8.81 10.53
C TRP A 148 14.44 8.03 11.85
N LEU A 149 14.20 6.72 11.81
CA LEU A 149 14.18 5.86 13.01
C LEU A 149 15.52 5.92 13.77
N ARG A 150 16.65 5.94 13.07
CA ARG A 150 17.97 6.11 13.72
C ARG A 150 18.11 7.47 14.38
N LEU A 151 17.67 8.54 13.74
CA LEU A 151 17.67 9.88 14.31
C LEU A 151 16.80 9.99 15.58
N GLN A 152 15.70 9.24 15.62
CA GLN A 152 14.85 9.15 16.83
C GLN A 152 15.44 8.23 17.90
N GLY A 153 16.61 7.64 17.68
CA GLY A 153 17.24 6.72 18.63
C GLY A 153 16.50 5.40 18.80
N ALA A 154 15.72 4.98 17.82
CA ALA A 154 14.97 3.73 17.86
C ALA A 154 15.90 2.52 18.07
N LEU A 155 15.53 1.62 18.97
CA LEU A 155 16.26 0.38 19.21
C LEU A 155 16.32 -0.51 17.95
N PRO A 156 17.34 -1.38 17.82
CA PRO A 156 17.47 -2.26 16.65
C PRO A 156 16.21 -3.10 16.38
N ALA A 157 15.57 -3.64 17.42
CA ALA A 157 14.35 -4.43 17.28
C ALA A 157 13.18 -3.61 16.72
N VAL A 158 13.04 -2.34 17.13
CA VAL A 158 12.01 -1.43 16.63
C VAL A 158 12.23 -1.12 15.15
N ARG A 159 13.49 -0.83 14.76
CA ARG A 159 13.83 -0.64 13.34
C ARG A 159 13.53 -1.87 12.50
N ARG A 160 13.82 -3.08 13.04
CA ARG A 160 13.50 -4.35 12.38
C ARG A 160 12.00 -4.54 12.21
N ARG A 161 11.18 -4.25 13.25
CA ARG A 161 9.72 -4.30 13.18
C ARG A 161 9.18 -3.45 12.02
N HIS A 162 9.62 -2.20 11.92
CA HIS A 162 9.22 -1.31 10.83
C HIS A 162 9.68 -1.79 9.46
N ALA A 163 10.88 -2.34 9.34
CA ALA A 163 11.37 -2.91 8.08
C ALA A 163 10.52 -4.10 7.63
N LEU A 164 10.17 -5.01 8.55
CA LEU A 164 9.31 -6.17 8.26
C LEU A 164 7.90 -5.73 7.84
N ALA A 165 7.31 -4.76 8.56
CA ALA A 165 6.01 -4.22 8.20
C ALA A 165 6.03 -3.56 6.80
N SER A 166 7.06 -2.79 6.48
CA SER A 166 7.21 -2.19 5.16
C SER A 166 7.35 -3.23 4.05
N LEU A 167 8.15 -4.28 4.27
CA LEU A 167 8.30 -5.39 3.30
C LEU A 167 6.98 -6.13 3.07
N SER A 168 6.18 -6.36 4.12
CA SER A 168 4.89 -7.04 4.00
C SER A 168 3.84 -6.22 3.26
N LEU A 169 3.93 -4.88 3.31
CA LEU A 169 2.99 -3.97 2.65
C LEU A 169 3.41 -3.64 1.22
N SER A 170 4.71 -3.61 0.94
CA SER A 170 5.22 -3.13 -0.35
C SER A 170 5.25 -4.20 -1.43
N CYS A 171 5.29 -5.48 -1.09
CA CYS A 171 5.34 -6.64 -2.02
C CYS A 171 6.14 -6.40 -3.32
N ASP A 172 7.09 -5.48 -3.29
CA ASP A 172 7.94 -5.13 -4.42
C ASP A 172 9.18 -6.04 -4.37
N GLY A 173 9.06 -7.15 -5.07
CA GLY A 173 10.20 -7.97 -5.42
C GLY A 173 10.85 -7.47 -6.70
#